data_136e7425ebc2273fe1e6933e3dbcc0d0
#
_entry.id   136e7425ebc2273fe1e6933e3dbcc0d0
#
_cell.length_a   1.000
_cell.length_b   1.000
_cell.length_c   1.000
_cell.angle_alpha   90.00
_cell.angle_beta   90.00
_cell.angle_gamma   90.00
#
_symmetry.space_group_name_H-M   'P 1'
#
loop_
_entity.id
_entity.type
_entity.pdbx_description
1 polymer ?
#
loop_
_entity_poly.entity_id
_entity_poly.type
_entity_poly.pdbx_seq_one_letter_code
_entity_poly.pdbx_strand_id
1 'polypeptide(L)'
;MIREEYFLPYVLENNKLFLDIETTGLSPVDNEIVVISYASYFNDKKCKVVQLISQDIKNEEKTLINQFITDTLGSKILLTFNGDEFEEKFLSEKMKKYKMDFKFEFTSLKSNIRHFGKYLKIASFSRENIENYFNISKERYYDIHKIVKSMKKDSTVSADLIEHSKEEIKTLIEMYLAFDKIKKGKKAIIKGDSFYLDDFDIVGDIVNLQFITSKKYSYSEFFLENGEKLTLDSDKVIITIVAKSLKKGENSMILYETDKEYLPLFINEDIIFENIFFILGIYTRNV
;
A
#
# COMPACT_ATOMS: atom_id res chain seq x y z
N MET A 1 4.34 22.01 20.07
CA MET A 1 3.64 21.01 19.23
C MET A 1 2.14 21.14 19.45
N ILE A 2 1.36 21.19 18.37
CA ILE A 2 -0.11 21.12 18.37
C ILE A 2 -0.49 19.71 17.98
N ARG A 3 -1.59 19.18 18.55
CA ARG A 3 -2.22 17.93 18.19
C ARG A 3 -3.67 18.18 17.84
N GLU A 4 -4.03 17.94 16.59
CA GLU A 4 -5.40 18.03 16.09
C GLU A 4 -5.97 16.65 15.82
N GLU A 5 -7.27 16.47 16.09
CA GLU A 5 -7.98 15.22 15.81
C GLU A 5 -9.29 15.51 15.08
N TYR A 6 -9.57 14.71 14.05
CA TYR A 6 -10.85 14.76 13.33
C TYR A 6 -11.21 13.40 12.78
N PHE A 7 -12.40 13.28 12.19
CA PHE A 7 -12.89 12.03 11.65
C PHE A 7 -13.24 12.16 10.18
N LEU A 8 -12.93 11.12 9.41
CA LEU A 8 -13.37 10.99 8.03
C LEU A 8 -14.37 9.83 7.90
N PRO A 9 -15.32 9.90 6.97
CA PRO A 9 -16.38 8.89 6.81
C PRO A 9 -15.88 7.67 6.02
N TYR A 10 -14.74 7.13 6.42
CA TYR A 10 -14.12 5.95 5.80
C TYR A 10 -13.93 4.86 6.85
N VAL A 11 -14.14 3.61 6.44
CA VAL A 11 -13.85 2.44 7.25
C VAL A 11 -12.50 1.90 6.85
N LEU A 12 -11.58 1.83 7.80
CA LEU A 12 -10.22 1.31 7.59
C LEU A 12 -10.07 -0.06 8.26
N GLU A 13 -9.11 -0.83 7.79
CA GLU A 13 -8.73 -2.08 8.44
C GLU A 13 -8.01 -1.80 9.77
N ASN A 14 -8.32 -2.58 10.81
CA ASN A 14 -7.85 -2.32 12.17
C ASN A 14 -6.33 -2.49 12.35
N ASN A 15 -5.67 -3.19 11.43
CA ASN A 15 -4.23 -3.47 11.49
C ASN A 15 -3.38 -2.52 10.63
N LYS A 16 -3.98 -1.56 9.95
CA LYS A 16 -3.31 -0.60 9.07
C LYS A 16 -3.39 0.81 9.63
N LEU A 17 -2.28 1.50 9.57
CA LEU A 17 -2.16 2.92 9.86
C LEU A 17 -1.73 3.64 8.58
N PHE A 18 -2.53 4.61 8.15
CA PHE A 18 -2.18 5.48 7.02
C PHE A 18 -1.30 6.61 7.53
N LEU A 19 -0.25 6.93 6.82
CA LEU A 19 0.73 7.92 7.23
C LEU A 19 1.12 8.82 6.07
N ASP A 20 1.21 10.11 6.36
CA ASP A 20 1.78 11.14 5.51
C ASP A 20 2.62 12.10 6.36
N ILE A 21 3.74 12.59 5.83
CA ILE A 21 4.62 13.52 6.54
C ILE A 21 4.92 14.76 5.69
N GLU A 22 4.95 15.91 6.34
CA GLU A 22 5.44 17.15 5.74
C GLU A 22 6.80 17.52 6.31
N THR A 23 7.67 17.99 5.42
CA THR A 23 9.07 18.24 5.75
C THR A 23 9.54 19.59 5.23
N THR A 24 10.64 20.11 5.75
CA THR A 24 11.26 21.35 5.27
C THR A 24 12.05 21.18 3.96
N GLY A 25 12.07 19.97 3.38
CA GLY A 25 12.71 19.65 2.11
C GLY A 25 12.91 18.17 1.91
N LEU A 26 13.61 17.75 0.87
CA LEU A 26 13.65 16.36 0.41
C LEU A 26 14.75 15.49 1.05
N SER A 27 15.77 16.10 1.68
CA SER A 27 16.87 15.35 2.31
C SER A 27 16.55 15.04 3.76
N PRO A 28 16.46 13.77 4.19
CA PRO A 28 16.19 13.44 5.59
C PRO A 28 17.33 13.82 6.55
N VAL A 29 18.53 14.08 6.04
CA VAL A 29 19.68 14.51 6.85
C VAL A 29 19.59 16.00 7.17
N ASP A 30 19.24 16.83 6.17
CA ASP A 30 19.33 18.29 6.22
C ASP A 30 18.00 18.99 6.52
N ASN A 31 16.90 18.25 6.50
CA ASN A 31 15.58 18.85 6.68
C ASN A 31 14.81 18.15 7.81
N GLU A 32 13.87 18.86 8.41
CA GLU A 32 13.08 18.42 9.54
C GLU A 32 11.68 17.97 9.11
N ILE A 33 11.10 16.99 9.84
CA ILE A 33 9.68 16.66 9.81
C ILE A 33 8.93 17.72 10.62
N VAL A 34 7.93 18.34 10.02
CA VAL A 34 7.18 19.46 10.63
C VAL A 34 5.70 19.15 10.85
N VAL A 35 5.13 18.22 10.07
CA VAL A 35 3.79 17.67 10.29
C VAL A 35 3.85 16.16 10.13
N ILE A 36 3.16 15.44 11.01
CA ILE A 36 2.90 14.02 10.88
C ILE A 36 1.40 13.84 10.92
N SER A 37 0.80 13.39 9.81
CA SER A 37 -0.61 13.07 9.69
C SER A 37 -0.79 11.57 9.60
N TYR A 38 -1.63 10.99 10.45
CA TYR A 38 -1.93 9.57 10.39
C TYR A 38 -3.41 9.30 10.64
N ALA A 39 -3.90 8.23 10.00
CA ALA A 39 -5.27 7.78 10.14
C ALA A 39 -5.34 6.31 10.53
N SER A 40 -6.25 5.98 11.44
CA SER A 40 -6.47 4.64 11.95
C SER A 40 -7.96 4.28 11.99
N TYR A 41 -8.25 3.00 12.09
CA TYR A 41 -9.59 2.52 12.38
C TYR A 41 -10.13 3.17 13.66
N PHE A 42 -11.40 3.58 13.63
CA PHE A 42 -12.10 4.05 14.82
C PHE A 42 -13.37 3.22 15.08
N ASN A 43 -14.19 3.05 14.07
CA ASN A 43 -15.39 2.19 14.10
C ASN A 43 -15.88 1.88 12.68
N ASP A 44 -16.97 1.13 12.56
CA ASP A 44 -17.54 0.68 11.28
C ASP A 44 -18.16 1.78 10.40
N LYS A 45 -17.99 3.05 10.76
CA LYS A 45 -18.52 4.19 10.01
C LYS A 45 -17.48 5.24 9.67
N LYS A 46 -16.41 5.33 10.45
CA LYS A 46 -15.40 6.39 10.29
C LYS A 46 -14.02 5.95 10.79
N CYS A 47 -13.00 6.57 10.23
CA CYS A 47 -11.64 6.54 10.76
C CYS A 47 -11.34 7.81 11.55
N LYS A 48 -10.36 7.70 12.45
CA LYS A 48 -9.79 8.82 13.20
C LYS A 48 -8.52 9.27 12.50
N VAL A 49 -8.41 10.57 12.26
CA VAL A 49 -7.20 11.23 11.77
C VAL A 49 -6.60 12.06 12.89
N VAL A 50 -5.30 12.00 13.02
CA VAL A 50 -4.51 12.82 13.94
C VAL A 50 -3.45 13.55 13.16
N GLN A 51 -3.29 14.84 13.42
CA GLN A 51 -2.17 15.65 12.94
C GLN A 51 -1.33 16.12 14.13
N LEU A 52 -0.04 15.85 14.07
CA LEU A 52 0.97 16.40 14.97
C LEU A 52 1.70 17.51 14.21
N ILE A 53 1.65 18.73 14.70
CA ILE A 53 2.11 19.93 14.01
C ILE A 53 3.16 20.62 14.86
N SER A 54 4.33 20.89 14.29
CA SER A 54 5.37 21.67 14.96
C SER A 54 5.00 23.15 15.08
N GLN A 55 5.23 23.70 16.25
CA GLN A 55 5.18 25.16 16.49
C GLN A 55 6.59 25.80 16.42
N ASP A 56 7.63 24.97 16.57
CA ASP A 56 9.03 25.35 16.45
C ASP A 56 9.80 24.31 15.61
N ILE A 57 9.95 24.61 14.34
CA ILE A 57 10.54 23.71 13.33
C ILE A 57 11.92 23.18 13.77
N LYS A 58 12.70 23.98 14.48
CA LYS A 58 14.08 23.64 14.87
C LYS A 58 14.17 22.71 16.08
N ASN A 59 13.18 22.75 16.97
CA ASN A 59 13.30 22.14 18.29
C ASN A 59 12.28 21.05 18.58
N GLU A 60 11.20 20.92 17.81
CA GLU A 60 10.10 20.00 18.14
C GLU A 60 10.06 18.71 17.33
N GLU A 61 10.92 18.50 16.33
CA GLU A 61 10.94 17.28 15.51
C GLU A 61 10.99 16.00 16.34
N LYS A 62 11.89 15.96 17.33
CA LYS A 62 12.00 14.81 18.24
C LYS A 62 10.71 14.55 19.01
N THR A 63 10.05 15.61 19.46
CA THR A 63 8.79 15.52 20.21
C THR A 63 7.65 15.00 19.33
N LEU A 64 7.56 15.47 18.06
CA LEU A 64 6.60 14.97 17.08
C LEU A 64 6.75 13.46 16.87
N ILE A 65 7.96 13.00 16.61
CA ILE A 65 8.24 11.59 16.34
C ILE A 65 7.98 10.74 17.59
N ASN A 66 8.37 11.17 18.77
CA ASN A 66 8.06 10.47 20.02
C ASN A 66 6.55 10.34 20.26
N GLN A 67 5.79 11.41 20.01
CA GLN A 67 4.34 11.38 20.15
C GLN A 67 3.72 10.43 19.13
N PHE A 68 4.17 10.46 17.88
CA PHE A 68 3.72 9.55 16.84
C PHE A 68 3.97 8.08 17.23
N ILE A 69 5.18 7.75 17.68
CA ILE A 69 5.51 6.39 18.17
C ILE A 69 4.58 6.01 19.32
N THR A 70 4.38 6.88 20.29
CA THR A 70 3.52 6.63 21.46
C THR A 70 2.08 6.36 21.05
N ASP A 71 1.53 7.16 20.14
CA ASP A 71 0.15 7.04 19.67
C ASP A 71 -0.09 5.79 18.81
N THR A 72 0.98 5.24 18.23
CA THR A 72 0.94 4.13 17.29
C THR A 72 1.53 2.82 17.83
N LEU A 73 1.82 2.76 19.13
CA LEU A 73 2.28 1.56 19.83
C LEU A 73 1.32 0.39 19.65
N GLY A 74 1.49 -0.50 18.78
CA GLY A 74 0.61 -1.63 18.46
C GLY A 74 0.19 -1.67 17.00
N SER A 75 0.38 -0.58 16.25
CA SER A 75 0.25 -0.57 14.79
C SER A 75 1.57 -1.07 14.20
N LYS A 76 1.50 -2.15 13.40
CA LYS A 76 2.73 -2.73 12.83
C LYS A 76 3.01 -2.25 11.41
N ILE A 77 1.96 -1.95 10.64
CA ILE A 77 2.06 -1.64 9.21
C ILE A 77 1.69 -0.18 8.98
N LEU A 78 2.62 0.60 8.48
CA LEU A 78 2.41 1.96 8.02
C LEU A 78 2.19 1.97 6.51
N LEU A 79 0.99 2.33 6.08
CA LEU A 79 0.68 2.53 4.68
C LEU A 79 0.87 4.00 4.31
N THR A 80 1.74 4.26 3.35
CA THR A 80 2.05 5.59 2.85
C THR A 80 1.88 5.64 1.33
N PHE A 81 1.95 6.81 0.73
CA PHE A 81 1.92 6.89 -0.73
C PHE A 81 3.23 6.40 -1.35
N ASN A 82 4.37 6.92 -0.91
CA ASN A 82 5.70 6.67 -1.50
C ASN A 82 6.70 6.16 -0.45
N GLY A 83 6.24 5.27 0.44
CA GLY A 83 6.92 4.86 1.65
C GLY A 83 8.37 4.44 1.48
N ASP A 84 8.61 3.62 0.49
CA ASP A 84 9.93 3.08 0.15
C ASP A 84 10.94 4.15 -0.33
N GLU A 85 10.48 5.27 -0.85
CA GLU A 85 11.36 6.33 -1.37
C GLU A 85 11.44 7.57 -0.45
N PHE A 86 10.41 7.86 0.35
CA PHE A 86 10.34 9.11 1.10
C PHE A 86 10.07 8.91 2.60
N GLU A 87 8.87 8.47 3.00
CA GLU A 87 8.42 8.47 4.40
C GLU A 87 9.27 7.51 5.26
N GLU A 88 9.59 6.31 4.75
CA GLU A 88 10.44 5.35 5.45
C GLU A 88 11.85 5.90 5.65
N LYS A 89 12.44 6.50 4.61
CA LYS A 89 13.79 7.09 4.70
C LYS A 89 13.83 8.21 5.71
N PHE A 90 12.84 9.12 5.69
CA PHE A 90 12.78 10.22 6.65
C PHE A 90 12.66 9.72 8.08
N LEU A 91 11.65 8.92 8.37
CA LEU A 91 11.43 8.42 9.72
C LEU A 91 12.61 7.59 10.22
N SER A 92 13.16 6.69 9.40
CA SER A 92 14.30 5.85 9.77
C SER A 92 15.54 6.67 10.10
N GLU A 93 15.91 7.67 9.29
CA GLU A 93 17.07 8.54 9.57
C GLU A 93 16.83 9.41 10.80
N LYS A 94 15.63 9.95 11.01
CA LYS A 94 15.32 10.75 12.20
C LYS A 94 15.29 9.93 13.46
N MET A 95 14.71 8.73 13.42
CA MET A 95 14.74 7.80 14.56
C MET A 95 16.16 7.42 14.94
N LYS A 96 17.03 7.15 13.95
CA LYS A 96 18.47 6.92 14.17
C LYS A 96 19.18 8.15 14.77
N LYS A 97 18.94 9.36 14.21
CA LYS A 97 19.46 10.62 14.73
C LYS A 97 19.12 10.81 16.21
N TYR A 98 17.91 10.50 16.62
CA TYR A 98 17.42 10.67 17.99
C TYR A 98 17.59 9.44 18.89
N LYS A 99 18.25 8.37 18.40
CA LYS A 99 18.49 7.12 19.12
C LYS A 99 17.20 6.49 19.66
N MET A 100 16.16 6.48 18.82
CA MET A 100 14.89 5.84 19.10
C MET A 100 14.94 4.38 18.65
N ASP A 101 14.73 3.46 19.58
CA ASP A 101 14.70 2.01 19.29
C ASP A 101 13.26 1.58 19.01
N PHE A 102 12.78 1.89 17.81
CA PHE A 102 11.48 1.48 17.31
C PHE A 102 11.56 1.19 15.81
N LYS A 103 10.83 0.19 15.34
CA LYS A 103 10.83 -0.20 13.93
C LYS A 103 9.40 -0.35 13.44
N PHE A 104 9.09 0.33 12.36
CA PHE A 104 7.85 0.17 11.61
C PHE A 104 8.06 -0.73 10.39
N GLU A 105 7.00 -1.41 9.98
CA GLU A 105 6.89 -2.04 8.67
C GLU A 105 6.15 -1.09 7.73
N PHE A 106 6.77 -0.75 6.61
CA PHE A 106 6.20 0.18 5.64
C PHE A 106 5.58 -0.55 4.45
N THR A 107 4.47 -0.02 3.96
CA THR A 107 3.82 -0.46 2.73
C THR A 107 3.58 0.75 1.84
N SER A 108 4.17 0.74 0.63
CA SER A 108 3.98 1.80 -0.36
C SER A 108 2.75 1.52 -1.22
N LEU A 109 1.76 2.42 -1.17
CA LEU A 109 0.58 2.33 -2.04
C LEU A 109 0.96 2.52 -3.51
N LYS A 110 1.88 3.43 -3.81
CA LYS A 110 2.40 3.64 -5.16
C LYS A 110 3.03 2.38 -5.74
N SER A 111 3.87 1.68 -4.96
CA SER A 111 4.51 0.44 -5.40
C SER A 111 3.49 -0.67 -5.61
N ASN A 112 2.50 -0.80 -4.73
CA ASN A 112 1.39 -1.75 -4.89
C ASN A 112 0.56 -1.44 -6.15
N ILE A 113 0.17 -0.19 -6.37
CA ILE A 113 -0.57 0.22 -7.57
C ILE A 113 0.28 0.00 -8.81
N ARG A 114 1.59 0.31 -8.77
CA ARG A 114 2.51 0.07 -9.89
C ARG A 114 2.60 -1.40 -10.24
N HIS A 115 2.64 -2.27 -9.25
CA HIS A 115 2.68 -3.72 -9.44
C HIS A 115 1.45 -4.23 -10.23
N PHE A 116 0.26 -3.75 -9.86
CA PHE A 116 -0.99 -4.04 -10.59
C PHE A 116 -1.26 -3.10 -11.78
N GLY A 117 -0.62 -1.95 -11.81
CA GLY A 117 -0.95 -0.85 -12.74
C GLY A 117 -0.72 -1.16 -14.20
N LYS A 118 0.22 -2.05 -14.53
CA LYS A 118 0.39 -2.58 -15.87
C LYS A 118 -0.91 -3.18 -16.40
N TYR A 119 -1.58 -3.96 -15.56
CA TYR A 119 -2.80 -4.69 -15.86
C TYR A 119 -4.06 -3.82 -15.73
N LEU A 120 -3.97 -2.74 -14.95
CA LEU A 120 -5.03 -1.73 -14.84
C LEU A 120 -4.92 -0.64 -15.90
N LYS A 121 -3.87 -0.68 -16.76
CA LYS A 121 -3.60 0.31 -17.83
C LYS A 121 -3.43 1.74 -17.29
N ILE A 122 -2.78 1.88 -16.15
CA ILE A 122 -2.42 3.18 -15.58
C ILE A 122 -1.18 3.71 -16.32
N ALA A 123 -1.34 4.83 -17.03
CA ALA A 123 -0.29 5.37 -17.91
C ALA A 123 0.93 5.92 -17.16
N SER A 124 0.74 6.40 -15.93
CA SER A 124 1.82 6.94 -15.10
C SER A 124 1.49 6.80 -13.62
N PHE A 125 2.52 6.55 -12.80
CA PHE A 125 2.41 6.32 -11.35
C PHE A 125 2.78 7.57 -10.52
N SER A 126 2.69 8.77 -11.11
CA SER A 126 2.68 9.99 -10.31
C SER A 126 1.40 10.04 -9.47
N ARG A 127 1.46 10.70 -8.31
CA ARG A 127 0.31 10.85 -7.43
C ARG A 127 -0.90 11.44 -8.17
N GLU A 128 -0.70 12.52 -8.89
CA GLU A 128 -1.73 13.19 -9.69
C GLU A 128 -2.40 12.26 -10.71
N ASN A 129 -1.61 11.43 -11.43
CA ASN A 129 -2.18 10.50 -12.41
C ASN A 129 -2.97 9.37 -11.76
N ILE A 130 -2.55 8.90 -10.58
CA ILE A 130 -3.28 7.89 -9.81
C ILE A 130 -4.56 8.49 -9.24
N GLU A 131 -4.53 9.69 -8.69
CA GLU A 131 -5.71 10.43 -8.24
C GLU A 131 -6.71 10.61 -9.39
N ASN A 132 -6.24 11.06 -10.54
CA ASN A 132 -7.08 11.21 -11.74
C ASN A 132 -7.67 9.88 -12.22
N TYR A 133 -6.89 8.80 -12.24
CA TYR A 133 -7.36 7.47 -12.62
C TYR A 133 -8.52 6.99 -11.72
N PHE A 134 -8.44 7.25 -10.43
CA PHE A 134 -9.50 6.89 -9.47
C PHE A 134 -10.60 7.95 -9.33
N ASN A 135 -10.56 9.05 -10.11
CA ASN A 135 -11.48 10.19 -10.02
C ASN A 135 -11.48 10.84 -8.63
N ILE A 136 -10.31 10.93 -8.00
CA ILE A 136 -10.11 11.59 -6.73
C ILE A 136 -9.67 13.03 -7.02
N SER A 137 -10.35 14.00 -6.44
CA SER A 137 -10.05 15.41 -6.62
C SER A 137 -9.66 16.05 -5.30
N LYS A 138 -8.65 16.91 -5.35
CA LYS A 138 -8.29 17.79 -4.24
C LYS A 138 -9.15 19.06 -4.27
N GLU A 139 -9.54 19.54 -3.10
CA GLU A 139 -10.33 20.78 -2.98
C GLU A 139 -9.47 22.00 -3.31
N ARG A 140 -8.17 21.92 -3.04
CA ARG A 140 -7.22 23.01 -3.29
C ARG A 140 -5.88 22.48 -3.80
N TYR A 141 -5.23 23.30 -4.61
CA TYR A 141 -3.85 23.09 -5.04
C TYR A 141 -2.92 24.06 -4.30
N TYR A 142 -1.87 23.52 -3.68
CA TYR A 142 -0.91 24.26 -2.90
C TYR A 142 0.45 24.30 -3.61
N ASP A 143 1.08 25.48 -3.66
CA ASP A 143 2.47 25.63 -4.11
C ASP A 143 3.41 25.27 -2.95
N ILE A 144 3.71 23.97 -2.81
CA ILE A 144 4.53 23.44 -1.73
C ILE A 144 5.93 24.06 -1.71
N HIS A 145 6.53 24.33 -2.87
CA HIS A 145 7.84 24.98 -2.92
C HIS A 145 7.82 26.38 -2.30
N LYS A 146 6.77 27.15 -2.56
CA LYS A 146 6.58 28.47 -1.98
C LYS A 146 6.32 28.39 -0.48
N ILE A 147 5.49 27.44 -0.04
CA ILE A 147 5.18 27.21 1.37
C ILE A 147 6.45 26.82 2.14
N VAL A 148 7.21 25.84 1.68
CA VAL A 148 8.47 25.39 2.32
C VAL A 148 9.49 26.53 2.40
N LYS A 149 9.59 27.36 1.36
CA LYS A 149 10.48 28.53 1.36
C LYS A 149 10.07 29.55 2.42
N SER A 150 8.79 29.82 2.60
CA SER A 150 8.25 30.71 3.64
C SER A 150 8.51 30.14 5.03
N MET A 151 8.24 28.86 5.26
CA MET A 151 8.48 28.21 6.55
C MET A 151 9.94 28.29 7.00
N LYS A 152 10.90 28.11 6.08
CA LYS A 152 12.34 28.23 6.42
C LYS A 152 12.71 29.65 6.88
N LYS A 153 11.99 30.67 6.40
CA LYS A 153 12.20 32.06 6.79
C LYS A 153 11.56 32.36 8.16
N ASP A 154 10.34 31.89 8.36
CA ASP A 154 9.51 32.27 9.51
C ASP A 154 9.66 31.29 10.69
N SER A 155 10.31 30.13 10.47
CA SER A 155 10.50 29.05 11.46
C SER A 155 9.19 28.49 12.05
N THR A 156 8.08 28.68 11.35
CA THR A 156 6.73 28.23 11.76
C THR A 156 6.03 27.49 10.63
N VAL A 157 5.20 26.53 10.96
CA VAL A 157 4.36 25.79 10.01
C VAL A 157 3.18 26.69 9.60
N SER A 158 2.97 26.85 8.30
CA SER A 158 1.87 27.66 7.78
C SER A 158 0.54 26.92 7.81
N ALA A 159 -0.57 27.66 7.92
CA ALA A 159 -1.92 27.08 7.83
C ALA A 159 -2.15 26.36 6.50
N ASP A 160 -1.60 26.86 5.41
CA ASP A 160 -1.70 26.22 4.08
C ASP A 160 -1.03 24.83 4.05
N LEU A 161 0.09 24.62 4.78
CA LEU A 161 0.71 23.29 4.87
C LEU A 161 -0.13 22.34 5.71
N ILE A 162 -0.74 22.82 6.78
CA ILE A 162 -1.63 22.02 7.62
C ILE A 162 -2.83 21.53 6.80
N GLU A 163 -3.46 22.42 6.05
CA GLU A 163 -4.59 22.05 5.19
C GLU A 163 -4.15 21.14 4.03
N HIS A 164 -2.98 21.39 3.44
CA HIS A 164 -2.40 20.49 2.44
C HIS A 164 -2.24 19.07 3.01
N SER A 165 -1.65 18.92 4.17
CA SER A 165 -1.47 17.62 4.83
C SER A 165 -2.80 16.91 5.17
N LYS A 166 -3.88 17.67 5.45
CA LYS A 166 -5.23 17.10 5.60
C LYS A 166 -5.74 16.50 4.29
N GLU A 167 -5.51 17.18 3.17
CA GLU A 167 -5.90 16.66 1.86
C GLU A 167 -5.03 15.47 1.45
N GLU A 168 -3.72 15.49 1.73
CA GLU A 168 -2.82 14.40 1.41
C GLU A 168 -3.20 13.09 2.11
N ILE A 169 -3.50 13.13 3.42
CA ILE A 169 -3.93 11.92 4.15
C ILE A 169 -5.33 11.44 3.70
N LYS A 170 -6.26 12.36 3.40
CA LYS A 170 -7.58 12.03 2.86
C LYS A 170 -7.46 11.34 1.51
N THR A 171 -6.74 11.91 0.56
CA THR A 171 -6.59 11.33 -0.79
C THR A 171 -5.79 10.03 -0.77
N LEU A 172 -4.85 9.84 0.15
CA LEU A 172 -4.16 8.56 0.37
C LEU A 172 -5.17 7.46 0.74
N ILE A 173 -6.09 7.75 1.68
CA ILE A 173 -7.15 6.82 2.08
C ILE A 173 -8.07 6.51 0.89
N GLU A 174 -8.51 7.53 0.16
CA GLU A 174 -9.41 7.37 -0.99
C GLU A 174 -8.77 6.53 -2.10
N MET A 175 -7.49 6.77 -2.42
CA MET A 175 -6.73 5.96 -3.39
C MET A 175 -6.63 4.51 -2.94
N TYR A 176 -6.32 4.26 -1.67
CA TYR A 176 -6.26 2.92 -1.12
C TYR A 176 -7.60 2.19 -1.24
N LEU A 177 -8.70 2.83 -0.83
CA LEU A 177 -10.04 2.23 -0.87
C LEU A 177 -10.50 1.97 -2.30
N ALA A 178 -10.21 2.88 -3.24
CA ALA A 178 -10.51 2.70 -4.66
C ALA A 178 -9.73 1.53 -5.27
N PHE A 179 -8.45 1.43 -4.96
CA PHE A 179 -7.60 0.32 -5.40
C PHE A 179 -8.03 -1.02 -4.81
N ASP A 180 -8.29 -1.07 -3.50
CA ASP A 180 -8.78 -2.25 -2.80
C ASP A 180 -10.13 -2.73 -3.36
N LYS A 181 -11.02 -1.80 -3.68
CA LYS A 181 -12.31 -2.11 -4.33
C LYS A 181 -12.12 -2.77 -5.70
N ILE A 182 -11.14 -2.31 -6.50
CA ILE A 182 -10.84 -2.93 -7.79
C ILE A 182 -10.30 -4.35 -7.59
N LYS A 183 -9.36 -4.55 -6.67
CA LYS A 183 -8.83 -5.88 -6.33
C LYS A 183 -9.95 -6.82 -5.87
N LYS A 184 -10.76 -6.40 -4.91
CA LYS A 184 -11.90 -7.18 -4.37
C LYS A 184 -13.04 -7.40 -5.36
N GLY A 185 -13.15 -6.54 -6.38
CA GLY A 185 -14.11 -6.70 -7.47
C GLY A 185 -13.80 -7.89 -8.39
N LYS A 186 -12.54 -8.33 -8.43
CA LYS A 186 -12.06 -9.51 -9.17
C LYS A 186 -11.95 -10.70 -8.20
N LYS A 187 -13.05 -11.41 -7.98
CA LYS A 187 -13.11 -12.54 -7.03
C LYS A 187 -13.74 -13.78 -7.65
N ALA A 188 -13.37 -14.94 -7.13
CA ALA A 188 -14.05 -16.21 -7.35
C ALA A 188 -14.76 -16.68 -6.08
N ILE A 189 -15.80 -17.47 -6.25
CA ILE A 189 -16.47 -18.21 -5.16
C ILE A 189 -16.22 -19.69 -5.38
N ILE A 190 -15.54 -20.34 -4.44
CA ILE A 190 -15.21 -21.75 -4.49
C ILE A 190 -15.70 -22.41 -3.21
N LYS A 191 -16.57 -23.39 -3.31
CA LYS A 191 -17.21 -24.09 -2.16
C LYS A 191 -17.88 -23.15 -1.15
N GLY A 192 -18.40 -22.00 -1.59
CA GLY A 192 -19.05 -21.00 -0.73
C GLY A 192 -18.11 -19.93 -0.16
N ASP A 193 -16.80 -20.14 -0.23
CA ASP A 193 -15.81 -19.17 0.21
C ASP A 193 -15.43 -18.22 -0.93
N SER A 194 -15.22 -16.94 -0.61
CA SER A 194 -14.76 -15.94 -1.56
C SER A 194 -13.24 -15.86 -1.55
N PHE A 195 -12.65 -15.77 -2.74
CA PHE A 195 -11.21 -15.58 -2.95
C PHE A 195 -10.98 -14.40 -3.89
N TYR A 196 -10.02 -13.55 -3.59
CA TYR A 196 -9.53 -12.55 -4.53
C TYR A 196 -8.01 -12.55 -4.58
N LEU A 197 -7.45 -12.30 -5.77
CA LEU A 197 -6.01 -12.19 -5.96
C LEU A 197 -5.52 -10.92 -5.24
N ASP A 198 -4.70 -11.11 -4.22
CA ASP A 198 -4.14 -10.02 -3.42
C ASP A 198 -2.79 -9.57 -3.96
N ASP A 199 -1.95 -10.55 -4.32
CA ASP A 199 -0.62 -10.31 -4.84
C ASP A 199 -0.18 -11.42 -5.78
N PHE A 200 0.83 -11.17 -6.60
CA PHE A 200 1.48 -12.15 -7.45
C PHE A 200 2.92 -11.75 -7.71
N ASP A 201 3.77 -12.72 -7.97
CA ASP A 201 5.16 -12.52 -8.34
C ASP A 201 5.56 -13.50 -9.44
N ILE A 202 6.41 -13.04 -10.36
CA ILE A 202 6.88 -13.82 -11.50
C ILE A 202 8.39 -13.73 -11.57
N VAL A 203 9.06 -14.85 -11.28
CA VAL A 203 10.53 -14.94 -11.30
C VAL A 203 10.94 -16.08 -12.21
N GLY A 204 11.41 -15.76 -13.40
CA GLY A 204 11.70 -16.75 -14.44
C GLY A 204 10.44 -17.53 -14.82
N ASP A 205 10.47 -18.83 -14.63
CA ASP A 205 9.35 -19.74 -14.91
C ASP A 205 8.48 -20.01 -13.66
N ILE A 206 8.76 -19.36 -12.55
CA ILE A 206 7.98 -19.53 -11.32
C ILE A 206 6.99 -18.37 -11.18
N VAL A 207 5.72 -18.72 -10.96
CA VAL A 207 4.65 -17.77 -10.64
C VAL A 207 4.11 -18.06 -9.25
N ASN A 208 4.16 -17.08 -8.37
CA ASN A 208 3.53 -17.10 -7.06
C ASN A 208 2.24 -16.30 -7.13
N LEU A 209 1.13 -16.91 -6.74
CA LEU A 209 -0.19 -16.27 -6.68
C LEU A 209 -0.65 -16.26 -5.24
N GLN A 210 -0.84 -15.08 -4.65
CA GLN A 210 -1.38 -14.94 -3.29
C GLN A 210 -2.84 -14.51 -3.36
N PHE A 211 -3.69 -15.28 -2.70
CA PHE A 211 -5.11 -14.98 -2.56
C PHE A 211 -5.47 -14.71 -1.11
N ILE A 212 -6.42 -13.80 -0.90
CA ILE A 212 -7.12 -13.64 0.37
C ILE A 212 -8.49 -14.31 0.26
N THR A 213 -8.90 -14.97 1.32
CA THR A 213 -10.16 -15.72 1.39
C THR A 213 -10.96 -15.40 2.65
N SER A 214 -12.28 -15.61 2.58
CA SER A 214 -13.16 -15.55 3.76
C SER A 214 -12.96 -16.71 4.74
N LYS A 215 -12.40 -17.83 4.25
CA LYS A 215 -12.10 -19.00 5.08
C LYS A 215 -10.83 -18.80 5.88
N LYS A 216 -10.79 -19.30 7.11
CA LYS A 216 -9.58 -19.35 7.92
C LYS A 216 -8.99 -20.75 7.89
N TYR A 217 -7.71 -20.82 7.58
CA TYR A 217 -6.93 -22.06 7.54
C TYR A 217 -5.93 -22.11 8.69
N SER A 218 -5.66 -23.31 9.18
CA SER A 218 -4.42 -23.57 9.93
C SER A 218 -3.25 -23.57 8.97
N TYR A 219 -2.07 -23.15 9.44
CA TYR A 219 -0.87 -23.19 8.60
C TYR A 219 -0.63 -24.61 8.08
N SER A 220 -0.49 -24.75 6.77
CA SER A 220 -0.23 -26.02 6.09
C SER A 220 0.49 -25.77 4.78
N GLU A 221 1.43 -26.66 4.45
CA GLU A 221 2.14 -26.64 3.18
C GLU A 221 2.01 -27.99 2.47
N PHE A 222 1.68 -27.94 1.20
CA PHE A 222 1.55 -29.11 0.34
C PHE A 222 2.52 -28.94 -0.83
N PHE A 223 3.48 -29.85 -0.94
CA PHE A 223 4.39 -29.93 -2.07
C PHE A 223 3.80 -30.89 -3.09
N LEU A 224 3.75 -30.44 -4.32
CA LEU A 224 3.19 -31.18 -5.45
C LEU A 224 4.32 -31.63 -6.39
N GLU A 225 3.97 -32.43 -7.37
CA GLU A 225 4.90 -32.81 -8.41
C GLU A 225 5.42 -31.57 -9.17
N ASN A 226 6.62 -31.64 -9.75
CA ASN A 226 7.25 -30.56 -10.50
C ASN A 226 7.69 -29.30 -9.71
N GLY A 227 7.72 -29.37 -8.36
CA GLY A 227 8.16 -28.23 -7.53
C GLY A 227 7.07 -27.21 -7.26
N GLU A 228 5.85 -27.51 -7.60
CA GLU A 228 4.68 -26.68 -7.27
C GLU A 228 4.31 -26.81 -5.78
N LYS A 229 3.70 -25.76 -5.23
CA LYS A 229 3.42 -25.68 -3.80
C LYS A 229 2.10 -24.96 -3.54
N LEU A 230 1.34 -25.48 -2.58
CA LEU A 230 0.19 -24.81 -1.98
C LEU A 230 0.50 -24.51 -0.52
N THR A 231 0.41 -23.26 -0.11
CA THR A 231 0.53 -22.84 1.30
C THR A 231 -0.79 -22.22 1.74
N LEU A 232 -1.27 -22.66 2.89
CA LEU A 232 -2.44 -22.12 3.57
C LEU A 232 -1.98 -21.48 4.87
N ASP A 233 -2.39 -20.25 5.12
CA ASP A 233 -2.04 -19.54 6.35
C ASP A 233 -3.10 -18.50 6.69
N SER A 234 -3.87 -18.74 7.74
CA SER A 234 -4.96 -17.87 8.16
C SER A 234 -5.95 -17.61 7.01
N ASP A 235 -6.06 -16.40 6.53
CA ASP A 235 -6.91 -16.00 5.40
C ASP A 235 -6.15 -15.92 4.06
N LYS A 236 -4.95 -16.47 4.01
CA LYS A 236 -4.12 -16.49 2.81
C LYS A 236 -4.02 -17.87 2.20
N VAL A 237 -4.07 -17.91 0.88
CA VAL A 237 -3.76 -19.08 0.06
C VAL A 237 -2.69 -18.65 -0.93
N ILE A 238 -1.51 -19.28 -0.87
CA ILE A 238 -0.40 -19.01 -1.77
C ILE A 238 -0.17 -20.25 -2.63
N ILE A 239 -0.19 -20.05 -3.95
CA ILE A 239 0.08 -21.09 -4.94
C ILE A 239 1.35 -20.73 -5.67
N THR A 240 2.34 -21.61 -5.59
CA THR A 240 3.56 -21.54 -6.40
C THR A 240 3.44 -22.55 -7.53
N ILE A 241 3.51 -22.09 -8.77
CA ILE A 241 3.41 -22.93 -9.96
C ILE A 241 4.60 -22.71 -10.89
N VAL A 242 4.90 -23.73 -11.69
CA VAL A 242 5.86 -23.63 -12.78
C VAL A 242 5.11 -23.29 -14.06
N ALA A 243 5.45 -22.15 -14.66
CA ALA A 243 4.84 -21.65 -15.88
C ALA A 243 5.86 -21.58 -17.02
N LYS A 244 5.39 -21.42 -18.24
CA LYS A 244 6.25 -21.23 -19.42
C LYS A 244 6.11 -19.81 -19.95
N SER A 245 7.23 -19.11 -20.06
CA SER A 245 7.27 -17.79 -20.67
C SER A 245 7.48 -17.93 -22.18
N LEU A 246 6.56 -17.40 -22.98
CA LEU A 246 6.67 -17.32 -24.43
C LEU A 246 6.72 -15.87 -24.87
N LYS A 247 7.66 -15.56 -25.75
CA LYS A 247 7.79 -14.24 -26.37
C LYS A 247 7.81 -14.38 -27.89
N LYS A 248 6.90 -13.69 -28.59
CA LYS A 248 6.83 -13.68 -30.06
C LYS A 248 6.64 -12.23 -30.54
N GLY A 249 7.73 -11.62 -31.04
CA GLY A 249 7.76 -10.20 -31.39
C GLY A 249 7.55 -9.33 -30.15
N GLU A 250 6.55 -8.45 -30.21
CA GLU A 250 6.16 -7.58 -29.07
C GLU A 250 5.22 -8.27 -28.07
N ASN A 251 4.70 -9.45 -28.43
CA ASN A 251 3.78 -10.19 -27.55
C ASN A 251 4.54 -11.11 -26.60
N SER A 252 4.13 -11.11 -25.35
CA SER A 252 4.61 -12.01 -24.29
C SER A 252 3.43 -12.72 -23.64
N MET A 253 3.62 -13.98 -23.29
CA MET A 253 2.60 -14.77 -22.59
C MET A 253 3.28 -15.59 -21.49
N ILE A 254 2.59 -15.75 -20.37
CA ILE A 254 2.95 -16.68 -19.30
C ILE A 254 1.86 -17.74 -19.29
N LEU A 255 2.25 -18.97 -19.51
CA LEU A 255 1.36 -20.10 -19.73
C LEU A 255 1.57 -21.14 -18.63
N TYR A 256 0.48 -21.61 -18.04
CA TYR A 256 0.46 -22.78 -17.16
C TYR A 256 0.09 -24.01 -17.99
N GLU A 257 0.86 -25.08 -17.84
CA GLU A 257 0.61 -26.36 -18.51
C GLU A 257 -0.33 -27.21 -17.67
N THR A 258 -1.46 -27.58 -18.24
CA THR A 258 -2.39 -28.58 -17.67
C THR A 258 -2.25 -29.88 -18.46
N ASP A 259 -2.86 -30.96 -17.97
CA ASP A 259 -2.90 -32.26 -18.69
C ASP A 259 -3.52 -32.17 -20.07
N LYS A 260 -4.26 -31.13 -20.37
CA LYS A 260 -5.03 -31.00 -21.62
C LYS A 260 -4.57 -29.88 -22.53
N GLU A 261 -4.13 -28.76 -21.95
CA GLU A 261 -3.84 -27.54 -22.70
C GLU A 261 -2.93 -26.58 -21.93
N TYR A 262 -2.45 -25.56 -22.61
CA TYR A 262 -1.78 -24.43 -22.00
C TYR A 262 -2.77 -23.32 -21.69
N LEU A 263 -2.84 -22.92 -20.43
CA LEU A 263 -3.69 -21.81 -19.96
C LEU A 263 -2.87 -20.53 -19.87
N PRO A 264 -3.19 -19.48 -20.63
CA PRO A 264 -2.52 -18.19 -20.48
C PRO A 264 -2.94 -17.55 -19.15
N LEU A 265 -1.95 -17.27 -18.29
CA LEU A 265 -2.15 -16.55 -17.04
C LEU A 265 -2.02 -15.05 -17.24
N PHE A 266 -1.07 -14.70 -18.10
CA PHE A 266 -0.78 -13.31 -18.48
C PHE A 266 -0.56 -13.26 -19.99
N ILE A 267 -1.16 -12.29 -20.66
CA ILE A 267 -0.95 -12.00 -22.07
C ILE A 267 -0.52 -10.54 -22.17
N ASN A 268 0.72 -10.31 -22.62
CA ASN A 268 1.39 -9.02 -22.55
C ASN A 268 1.38 -8.52 -21.08
N GLU A 269 0.60 -7.50 -20.81
CA GLU A 269 0.45 -6.91 -19.48
C GLU A 269 -0.94 -7.16 -18.88
N ASP A 270 -1.78 -7.97 -19.52
CA ASP A 270 -3.14 -8.27 -19.03
C ASP A 270 -3.15 -9.56 -18.20
N ILE A 271 -3.74 -9.50 -16.99
CA ILE A 271 -4.01 -10.67 -16.15
C ILE A 271 -5.27 -11.39 -16.67
N ILE A 272 -5.17 -12.68 -16.90
CA ILE A 272 -6.31 -13.51 -17.26
C ILE A 272 -6.91 -14.12 -16.00
N PHE A 273 -7.69 -13.32 -15.28
CA PHE A 273 -8.26 -13.68 -13.97
C PHE A 273 -9.03 -15.00 -13.99
N GLU A 274 -9.75 -15.31 -15.06
CA GLU A 274 -10.52 -16.55 -15.20
C GLU A 274 -9.60 -17.78 -15.10
N ASN A 275 -8.46 -17.75 -15.75
CA ASN A 275 -7.50 -18.84 -15.72
C ASN A 275 -6.76 -18.91 -14.38
N ILE A 276 -6.44 -17.76 -13.77
CA ILE A 276 -5.86 -17.70 -12.42
C ILE A 276 -6.82 -18.30 -11.39
N PHE A 277 -8.11 -17.96 -11.45
CA PHE A 277 -9.10 -18.56 -10.55
C PHE A 277 -9.40 -20.03 -10.87
N PHE A 278 -9.27 -20.45 -12.12
CA PHE A 278 -9.34 -21.86 -12.49
C PHE A 278 -8.21 -22.65 -11.83
N ILE A 279 -6.97 -22.16 -11.84
CA ILE A 279 -5.84 -22.76 -11.13
C ILE A 279 -6.14 -22.82 -9.63
N LEU A 280 -6.58 -21.72 -9.01
CA LEU A 280 -6.98 -21.73 -7.61
C LEU A 280 -7.97 -22.86 -7.32
N GLY A 281 -8.96 -23.06 -8.18
CA GLY A 281 -9.94 -24.16 -8.08
C GLY A 281 -9.31 -25.55 -8.14
N ILE A 282 -8.27 -25.76 -8.97
CA ILE A 282 -7.53 -27.01 -9.04
C ILE A 282 -6.86 -27.30 -7.69
N TYR A 283 -6.12 -26.34 -7.16
CA TYR A 283 -5.32 -26.50 -5.94
C TYR A 283 -6.16 -26.59 -4.67
N THR A 284 -7.33 -25.94 -4.63
CA THR A 284 -8.21 -25.92 -3.45
C THR A 284 -9.30 -26.99 -3.45
N ARG A 285 -9.36 -27.87 -4.46
CA ARG A 285 -10.39 -28.92 -4.54
C ARG A 285 -10.37 -29.89 -3.37
N ASN A 286 -9.22 -30.18 -2.82
CA ASN A 286 -9.01 -31.22 -1.80
C ASN A 286 -8.74 -30.62 -0.40
N VAL A 287 -8.92 -29.32 -0.24
CA VAL A 287 -8.69 -28.56 1.02
C VAL A 287 -10.00 -27.90 1.57
#